data_703eb4795d25eea8316ad9af6b551438
#
_entry.id   703eb4795d25eea8316ad9af6b551438
#
_cell.length_a   1.000
_cell.length_b   1.000
_cell.length_c   1.000
_cell.angle_alpha   90.00
_cell.angle_beta   90.00
_cell.angle_gamma   90.00
#
_symmetry.space_group_name_H-M   'P 1'
#
loop_
_entity.id
_entity.type
_entity.pdbx_description
1 polymer ?
#
loop_
_entity_poly.entity_id
_entity_poly.type
_entity_poly.pdbx_seq_one_letter_code
_entity_poly.pdbx_strand_id
1 'polypeptide(L)'
;MKNQDILILLGILTWKGSKRTYEKLSESVGVAKTPTVHAVQRLIDARLYNENLGIVNIPATKEFLIHGAKYFFPHPIIVDNVTEVQGFVTGISHPIFEGKINSLKKFVWPSAKGNEKGLPIKPLYRSIPDVCFTNMELLELLALIDVLRIGRIREVELAEKILIEKLNSYEK
;
A
#
# COMPACT_ATOMS: atom_id res chain seq x y z
N MET A 1 -10.47 -1.67 11.57
CA MET A 1 -9.69 -1.83 10.31
C MET A 1 -8.69 -2.97 10.46
N LYS A 2 -8.45 -3.74 9.40
CA LYS A 2 -7.42 -4.79 9.32
C LYS A 2 -6.43 -4.43 8.20
N ASN A 3 -5.23 -5.01 8.22
CA ASN A 3 -4.20 -4.74 7.21
C ASN A 3 -4.70 -4.94 5.76
N GLN A 4 -5.47 -6.00 5.53
CA GLN A 4 -6.05 -6.30 4.22
C GLN A 4 -7.07 -5.25 3.75
N ASP A 5 -7.68 -4.48 4.64
CA ASP A 5 -8.69 -3.49 4.28
C ASP A 5 -8.06 -2.35 3.47
N ILE A 6 -6.82 -1.96 3.81
CA ILE A 6 -6.07 -0.97 3.05
C ILE A 6 -5.72 -1.50 1.66
N LEU A 7 -5.24 -2.74 1.57
CA LEU A 7 -4.94 -3.36 0.27
C LEU A 7 -6.19 -3.38 -0.63
N ILE A 8 -7.35 -3.71 -0.07
CA ILE A 8 -8.62 -3.74 -0.80
C ILE A 8 -9.07 -2.32 -1.17
N LEU A 9 -8.95 -1.33 -0.28
CA LEU A 9 -9.25 0.07 -0.56
C LEU A 9 -8.43 0.58 -1.75
N LEU A 10 -7.12 0.34 -1.74
CA LEU A 10 -6.23 0.72 -2.82
C LEU A 10 -6.50 -0.08 -4.11
N GLY A 11 -6.85 -1.36 -4.00
CA GLY A 11 -7.28 -2.17 -5.12
C GLY A 11 -8.57 -1.66 -5.77
N ILE A 12 -9.51 -1.14 -4.97
CA ILE A 12 -10.71 -0.45 -5.46
C ILE A 12 -10.33 0.84 -6.19
N LEU A 13 -9.45 1.64 -5.60
CA LEU A 13 -9.03 2.92 -6.12
C LEU A 13 -8.31 2.80 -7.47
N THR A 14 -7.41 1.83 -7.58
CA THR A 14 -6.59 1.60 -8.78
C THR A 14 -7.25 0.67 -9.80
N TRP A 15 -8.55 0.36 -9.63
CA TRP A 15 -9.26 -0.53 -10.52
C TRP A 15 -9.46 0.06 -11.91
N LYS A 16 -8.94 -0.61 -12.93
CA LYS A 16 -9.06 -0.21 -14.36
C LYS A 16 -10.05 -1.06 -15.17
N GLY A 17 -10.63 -2.09 -14.57
CA GLY A 17 -11.57 -2.98 -15.22
C GLY A 17 -12.98 -2.37 -15.40
N SER A 18 -13.78 -2.88 -16.33
CA SER A 18 -15.15 -2.42 -16.59
C SER A 18 -16.05 -2.60 -15.36
N LYS A 19 -16.51 -3.80 -15.09
CA LYS A 19 -17.35 -4.10 -13.91
C LYS A 19 -16.53 -4.74 -12.81
N ARG A 20 -16.44 -4.07 -11.65
CA ARG A 20 -15.82 -4.61 -10.46
C ARG A 20 -16.79 -5.55 -9.76
N THR A 21 -16.41 -6.81 -9.60
CA THR A 21 -17.08 -7.79 -8.75
C THR A 21 -16.17 -8.13 -7.58
N TYR A 22 -16.74 -8.62 -6.47
CA TYR A 22 -15.95 -9.09 -5.32
C TYR A 22 -14.96 -10.19 -5.71
N GLU A 23 -15.30 -11.04 -6.66
CA GLU A 23 -14.44 -12.11 -7.16
C GLU A 23 -13.22 -11.54 -7.88
N LYS A 24 -13.41 -10.69 -8.89
CA LYS A 24 -12.32 -10.03 -9.61
C LYS A 24 -11.46 -9.16 -8.69
N LEU A 25 -12.07 -8.45 -7.73
CA LEU A 25 -11.33 -7.68 -6.75
C LEU A 25 -10.49 -8.58 -5.86
N SER A 26 -11.05 -9.70 -5.38
CA SER A 26 -10.33 -10.68 -4.54
C SER A 26 -9.12 -11.28 -5.26
N GLU A 27 -9.27 -11.62 -6.53
CA GLU A 27 -8.18 -12.11 -7.38
C GLU A 27 -7.10 -11.05 -7.60
N SER A 28 -7.49 -9.81 -7.91
CA SER A 28 -6.54 -8.72 -8.20
C SER A 28 -5.65 -8.33 -7.02
N VAL A 29 -6.11 -8.55 -5.79
CA VAL A 29 -5.36 -8.24 -4.57
C VAL A 29 -4.86 -9.51 -3.83
N GLY A 30 -5.15 -10.70 -4.35
CA GLY A 30 -4.74 -11.96 -3.74
C GLY A 30 -5.32 -12.20 -2.35
N VAL A 31 -6.53 -11.70 -2.09
CA VAL A 31 -7.28 -11.90 -0.84
C VAL A 31 -8.49 -12.78 -1.14
N ALA A 32 -8.75 -13.81 -0.34
CA ALA A 32 -9.91 -14.68 -0.57
C ALA A 32 -11.24 -13.88 -0.58
N LYS A 33 -12.25 -14.38 -1.32
CA LYS A 33 -13.52 -13.68 -1.57
C LYS A 33 -14.25 -13.26 -0.29
N THR A 34 -14.42 -14.17 0.67
CA THR A 34 -15.13 -13.86 1.94
C THR A 34 -14.41 -12.78 2.77
N PRO A 35 -13.09 -12.85 3.03
CA PRO A 35 -12.36 -11.73 3.64
C PRO A 35 -12.46 -10.42 2.86
N THR A 36 -12.54 -10.45 1.53
CA THR A 36 -12.71 -9.25 0.68
C THR A 36 -14.08 -8.60 0.93
N VAL A 37 -15.17 -9.39 0.93
CA VAL A 37 -16.51 -8.87 1.24
C VAL A 37 -16.55 -8.21 2.62
N HIS A 38 -16.01 -8.88 3.65
CA HIS A 38 -15.96 -8.31 4.99
C HIS A 38 -15.09 -7.06 5.08
N ALA A 39 -14.02 -6.97 4.29
CA ALA A 39 -13.18 -5.78 4.24
C ALA A 39 -13.91 -4.60 3.60
N VAL A 40 -14.61 -4.83 2.48
CA VAL A 40 -15.44 -3.80 1.84
C VAL A 40 -16.51 -3.29 2.80
N GLN A 41 -17.18 -4.17 3.57
CA GLN A 41 -18.14 -3.74 4.57
C GLN A 41 -17.50 -2.82 5.61
N ARG A 42 -16.30 -3.16 6.15
CA ARG A 42 -15.60 -2.27 7.09
C ARG A 42 -15.17 -0.94 6.47
N LEU A 43 -14.87 -0.90 5.17
CA LEU A 43 -14.57 0.34 4.45
C LEU A 43 -15.81 1.23 4.30
N ILE A 44 -16.99 0.62 4.09
CA ILE A 44 -18.28 1.33 4.06
C ILE A 44 -18.59 1.89 5.45
N ASP A 45 -18.50 1.07 6.49
CA ASP A 45 -18.75 1.47 7.89
C ASP A 45 -17.81 2.61 8.33
N ALA A 46 -16.56 2.59 7.85
CA ALA A 46 -15.56 3.64 8.08
C ALA A 46 -15.75 4.88 7.17
N ARG A 47 -16.73 4.89 6.27
CA ARG A 47 -16.99 5.97 5.30
C ARG A 47 -15.82 6.25 4.33
N LEU A 48 -14.95 5.27 4.13
CA LEU A 48 -13.85 5.34 3.17
C LEU A 48 -14.29 4.92 1.76
N TYR A 49 -15.37 4.17 1.65
CA TYR A 49 -15.93 3.70 0.38
C TYR A 49 -17.45 3.80 0.37
N ASN A 50 -17.99 4.32 -0.74
CA ASN A 50 -19.44 4.34 -1.00
C ASN A 50 -19.76 3.29 -2.08
N GLU A 51 -20.40 2.20 -1.68
CA GLU A 51 -20.72 1.09 -2.58
C GLU A 51 -21.77 1.46 -3.62
N ASN A 52 -22.78 2.26 -3.25
CA ASN A 52 -23.86 2.67 -4.15
C ASN A 52 -23.34 3.52 -5.31
N LEU A 53 -22.38 4.39 -5.03
CA LEU A 53 -21.74 5.24 -6.03
C LEU A 53 -20.50 4.58 -6.65
N GLY A 54 -19.99 3.50 -6.05
CA GLY A 54 -18.79 2.80 -6.50
C GLY A 54 -17.50 3.61 -6.32
N ILE A 55 -17.48 4.64 -5.45
CA ILE A 55 -16.38 5.58 -5.30
C ILE A 55 -15.70 5.48 -3.92
N VAL A 56 -14.39 5.74 -3.91
CA VAL A 56 -13.60 5.92 -2.69
C VAL A 56 -13.71 7.37 -2.25
N ASN A 57 -13.89 7.57 -0.95
CA ASN A 57 -13.87 8.90 -0.33
C ASN A 57 -12.40 9.37 -0.21
N ILE A 58 -11.93 10.12 -1.20
CA ILE A 58 -10.54 10.56 -1.29
C ILE A 58 -10.11 11.43 -0.10
N PRO A 59 -10.87 12.47 0.31
CA PRO A 59 -10.51 13.27 1.49
C PRO A 59 -10.32 12.42 2.76
N ALA A 60 -11.29 11.56 3.09
CA ALA A 60 -11.20 10.68 4.26
C ALA A 60 -10.05 9.66 4.15
N THR A 61 -9.79 9.16 2.93
CA THR A 61 -8.68 8.23 2.67
C THR A 61 -7.33 8.90 2.89
N LYS A 62 -7.14 10.14 2.44
CA LYS A 62 -5.93 10.94 2.69
C LYS A 62 -5.69 11.10 4.19
N GLU A 63 -6.70 11.58 4.90
CA GLU A 63 -6.64 11.80 6.34
C GLU A 63 -6.26 10.50 7.09
N PHE A 64 -6.94 9.41 6.75
CA PHE A 64 -6.67 8.12 7.38
C PHE A 64 -5.27 7.59 7.07
N LEU A 65 -4.82 7.63 5.81
CA LEU A 65 -3.51 7.09 5.43
C LEU A 65 -2.37 7.92 6.01
N ILE A 66 -2.45 9.24 5.96
CA ILE A 66 -1.39 10.13 6.42
C ILE A 66 -1.29 10.10 7.95
N HIS A 67 -2.40 10.22 8.66
CA HIS A 67 -2.38 10.36 10.11
C HIS A 67 -2.61 9.06 10.88
N GLY A 68 -3.28 8.08 10.26
CA GLY A 68 -3.69 6.84 10.93
C GLY A 68 -2.81 5.63 10.62
N ALA A 69 -2.33 5.47 9.38
CA ALA A 69 -1.73 4.22 8.92
C ALA A 69 -0.58 3.71 9.80
N LYS A 70 0.32 4.59 10.25
CA LYS A 70 1.46 4.24 11.12
C LYS A 70 1.04 3.69 12.49
N TYR A 71 -0.11 4.10 12.99
CA TYR A 71 -0.61 3.66 14.31
C TYR A 71 -1.46 2.40 14.20
N PHE A 72 -2.26 2.28 13.15
CA PHE A 72 -3.12 1.11 12.92
C PHE A 72 -2.33 -0.09 12.36
N PHE A 73 -1.27 0.17 11.60
CA PHE A 73 -0.47 -0.85 10.92
C PHE A 73 1.03 -0.68 11.22
N PRO A 74 1.40 -0.70 12.50
CA PRO A 74 2.80 -0.47 12.88
C PRO A 74 3.71 -1.52 12.26
N HIS A 75 4.92 -1.10 11.92
CA HIS A 75 6.00 -1.98 11.54
C HIS A 75 6.96 -2.13 12.72
N PRO A 76 7.49 -3.32 13.00
CA PRO A 76 8.57 -3.47 13.98
C PRO A 76 9.74 -2.55 13.64
N ILE A 77 10.38 -1.98 14.66
CA ILE A 77 11.58 -1.15 14.47
C ILE A 77 12.64 -1.99 13.76
N ILE A 78 13.18 -1.46 12.65
CA ILE A 78 14.28 -2.09 11.94
C ILE A 78 15.55 -1.85 12.75
N VAL A 79 16.08 -2.91 13.36
CA VAL A 79 17.34 -2.86 14.12
C VAL A 79 18.55 -3.04 13.19
N ASP A 80 19.70 -2.52 13.58
CA ASP A 80 20.91 -2.46 12.73
C ASP A 80 21.48 -3.82 12.29
N ASN A 81 21.13 -4.92 12.96
CA ASN A 81 21.65 -6.25 12.68
C ASN A 81 20.69 -7.15 11.89
N VAL A 82 19.74 -6.57 11.15
CA VAL A 82 18.83 -7.36 10.30
C VAL A 82 19.57 -7.79 9.03
N THR A 83 19.56 -9.08 8.75
CA THR A 83 20.14 -9.65 7.53
C THR A 83 19.32 -9.23 6.31
N GLU A 84 19.99 -8.79 5.25
CA GLU A 84 19.36 -8.53 3.97
C GLU A 84 18.78 -9.80 3.36
N VAL A 85 17.61 -9.69 2.77
CA VAL A 85 16.91 -10.79 2.11
C VAL A 85 16.57 -10.44 0.67
N GLN A 86 16.33 -11.47 -0.13
CA GLN A 86 15.82 -11.30 -1.48
C GLN A 86 14.35 -10.86 -1.44
N GLY A 87 13.98 -9.94 -2.34
CA GLY A 87 12.61 -9.44 -2.39
C GLY A 87 12.37 -8.41 -3.48
N PHE A 88 11.25 -7.74 -3.38
CA PHE A 88 10.83 -6.65 -4.28
C PHE A 88 11.00 -5.31 -3.58
N VAL A 89 11.60 -4.34 -4.25
CA VAL A 89 11.85 -3.02 -3.67
C VAL A 89 10.57 -2.33 -3.23
N THR A 90 10.61 -1.74 -2.06
CA THR A 90 9.50 -0.99 -1.47
C THR A 90 10.00 0.16 -0.60
N GLY A 91 9.05 0.87 0.03
CA GLY A 91 9.38 2.01 0.87
C GLY A 91 10.19 3.05 0.11
N ILE A 92 11.16 3.65 0.78
CA ILE A 92 12.00 4.71 0.19
C ILE A 92 12.89 4.22 -0.96
N SER A 93 13.07 2.91 -1.10
CA SER A 93 13.86 2.31 -2.19
C SER A 93 13.05 2.12 -3.48
N HIS A 94 11.74 2.36 -3.45
CA HIS A 94 10.89 2.24 -4.63
C HIS A 94 11.24 3.33 -5.66
N PRO A 95 11.22 3.04 -6.98
CA PRO A 95 11.57 4.00 -8.04
C PRO A 95 10.82 5.34 -8.00
N ILE A 96 9.64 5.41 -7.38
CA ILE A 96 8.88 6.65 -7.20
C ILE A 96 9.65 7.74 -6.43
N PHE A 97 10.69 7.35 -5.67
CA PHE A 97 11.57 8.24 -4.91
C PHE A 97 12.90 8.51 -5.60
N GLU A 98 13.15 7.90 -6.78
CA GLU A 98 14.40 8.06 -7.51
C GLU A 98 14.68 9.54 -7.83
N GLY A 99 15.91 9.97 -7.58
CA GLY A 99 16.35 11.36 -7.75
C GLY A 99 15.79 12.37 -6.74
N LYS A 100 14.88 11.96 -5.85
CA LYS A 100 14.26 12.85 -4.84
C LYS A 100 14.91 12.72 -3.47
N ILE A 101 15.36 11.52 -3.13
CA ILE A 101 16.05 11.24 -1.87
C ILE A 101 17.02 10.06 -2.09
N ASN A 102 18.17 10.13 -1.42
CA ASN A 102 19.16 9.06 -1.46
C ASN A 102 19.05 8.23 -0.18
N SER A 103 18.80 6.94 -0.34
CA SER A 103 18.88 5.97 0.75
C SER A 103 20.09 5.07 0.54
N LEU A 104 20.93 4.94 1.57
CA LEU A 104 22.07 4.03 1.57
C LEU A 104 21.65 2.56 1.71
N LYS A 105 20.45 2.31 2.21
CA LYS A 105 19.91 0.97 2.46
C LYS A 105 18.73 0.73 1.53
N LYS A 106 18.71 -0.43 0.88
CA LYS A 106 17.54 -0.90 0.12
C LYS A 106 16.54 -1.56 1.06
N PHE A 107 15.27 -1.37 0.78
CA PHE A 107 14.15 -2.00 1.49
C PHE A 107 13.35 -2.86 0.53
N VAL A 108 12.98 -4.07 0.98
CA VAL A 108 12.28 -5.04 0.13
C VAL A 108 11.13 -5.72 0.88
N TRP A 109 10.08 -6.08 0.15
CA TRP A 109 9.15 -7.12 0.60
C TRP A 109 9.79 -8.48 0.33
N PRO A 110 10.02 -9.31 1.37
CA PRO A 110 10.65 -10.62 1.21
C PRO A 110 9.89 -11.50 0.22
N SER A 111 10.59 -12.01 -0.77
CA SER A 111 10.06 -12.96 -1.76
C SER A 111 11.20 -13.67 -2.47
N ALA A 112 11.08 -14.98 -2.61
CA ALA A 112 12.04 -15.77 -3.40
C ALA A 112 12.02 -15.41 -4.90
N LYS A 113 10.95 -14.76 -5.38
CA LYS A 113 10.80 -14.28 -6.76
C LYS A 113 11.35 -12.86 -6.97
N GLY A 114 11.77 -12.19 -5.90
CA GLY A 114 12.32 -10.84 -5.98
C GLY A 114 13.66 -10.82 -6.69
N ASN A 115 14.03 -9.68 -7.25
CA ASN A 115 15.25 -9.47 -8.02
C ASN A 115 16.28 -8.60 -7.29
N GLU A 116 15.97 -8.13 -6.10
CA GLU A 116 16.81 -7.26 -5.29
C GLU A 116 17.07 -7.83 -3.90
N LYS A 117 18.20 -7.42 -3.30
CA LYS A 117 18.50 -7.68 -1.89
C LYS A 117 18.36 -6.40 -1.09
N GLY A 118 17.80 -6.51 0.11
CA GLY A 118 17.63 -5.37 1.00
C GLY A 118 17.07 -5.76 2.37
N LEU A 119 16.89 -4.76 3.20
CA LEU A 119 16.31 -4.93 4.52
C LEU A 119 14.82 -5.30 4.39
N PRO A 120 14.34 -6.33 5.09
CA PRO A 120 12.98 -6.79 4.97
C PRO A 120 11.99 -5.81 5.60
N ILE A 121 10.99 -5.41 4.82
CA ILE A 121 9.78 -4.77 5.33
C ILE A 121 8.65 -5.80 5.30
N LYS A 122 7.99 -5.99 6.44
CA LYS A 122 6.79 -6.81 6.49
C LYS A 122 5.67 -6.13 5.70
N PRO A 123 5.22 -6.73 4.58
CA PRO A 123 4.14 -6.16 3.79
C PRO A 123 2.85 -6.04 4.62
N LEU A 124 1.99 -5.08 4.28
CA LEU A 124 0.68 -4.91 4.93
C LEU A 124 -0.16 -6.20 4.89
N TYR A 125 -0.06 -6.93 3.79
CA TYR A 125 -0.72 -8.23 3.65
C TYR A 125 0.18 -9.19 2.87
N ARG A 126 0.11 -10.48 3.22
CA ARG A 126 1.00 -11.53 2.71
C ARG A 126 1.00 -11.69 1.18
N SER A 127 -0.11 -11.37 0.50
CA SER A 127 -0.22 -11.50 -0.95
C SER A 127 0.46 -10.39 -1.73
N ILE A 128 0.82 -9.28 -1.10
CA ILE A 128 1.37 -8.10 -1.78
C ILE A 128 2.54 -8.45 -2.70
N PRO A 129 3.56 -9.22 -2.28
CA PRO A 129 4.68 -9.56 -3.16
C PRO A 129 4.30 -10.39 -4.39
N ASP A 130 3.15 -11.06 -4.36
CA ASP A 130 2.70 -11.92 -5.47
C ASP A 130 1.79 -11.18 -6.47
N VAL A 131 1.05 -10.17 -6.03
CA VAL A 131 0.00 -9.52 -6.86
C VAL A 131 0.38 -8.13 -7.37
N CYS A 132 1.38 -7.50 -6.78
CA CYS A 132 1.74 -6.11 -7.14
C CYS A 132 2.25 -5.93 -8.57
N PHE A 133 2.75 -7.01 -9.22
CA PHE A 133 3.29 -6.91 -10.59
C PHE A 133 2.25 -6.64 -11.66
N THR A 134 0.99 -6.93 -11.37
CA THR A 134 -0.11 -6.72 -12.32
C THR A 134 -0.69 -5.31 -12.26
N ASN A 135 -0.35 -4.55 -11.20
CA ASN A 135 -0.88 -3.20 -10.98
C ASN A 135 0.19 -2.28 -10.38
N MET A 136 0.90 -1.57 -11.25
CA MET A 136 1.99 -0.65 -10.84
C MET A 136 1.50 0.50 -9.97
N GLU A 137 0.29 1.01 -10.19
CA GLU A 137 -0.28 2.09 -9.36
C GLU A 137 -0.54 1.61 -7.93
N LEU A 138 -1.04 0.39 -7.78
CA LEU A 138 -1.20 -0.23 -6.46
C LEU A 138 0.14 -0.40 -5.75
N LEU A 139 1.17 -0.85 -6.48
CA LEU A 139 2.53 -1.01 -5.97
C LEU A 139 3.10 0.31 -5.44
N GLU A 140 2.97 1.38 -6.22
CA GLU A 140 3.43 2.72 -5.83
C GLU A 140 2.74 3.23 -4.56
N LEU A 141 1.42 3.09 -4.47
CA LEU A 141 0.66 3.48 -3.28
C LEU A 141 1.06 2.68 -2.05
N LEU A 142 1.29 1.38 -2.18
CA LEU A 142 1.75 0.52 -1.09
C LEU A 142 3.17 0.90 -0.63
N ALA A 143 4.07 1.22 -1.55
CA ALA A 143 5.42 1.67 -1.22
C ALA A 143 5.39 3.02 -0.47
N LEU A 144 4.52 3.95 -0.86
CA LEU A 144 4.30 5.22 -0.14
C LEU A 144 3.81 4.96 1.28
N ILE A 145 2.86 4.04 1.47
CA ILE A 145 2.35 3.67 2.80
C ILE A 145 3.46 3.05 3.65
N ASP A 146 4.34 2.24 3.07
CA ASP A 146 5.47 1.69 3.83
C ASP A 146 6.40 2.81 4.33
N VAL A 147 6.65 3.86 3.53
CA VAL A 147 7.41 5.03 4.01
C VAL A 147 6.69 5.75 5.15
N LEU A 148 5.36 5.91 5.07
CA LEU A 148 4.59 6.52 6.17
C LEU A 148 4.69 5.71 7.48
N ARG A 149 4.89 4.38 7.38
CA ARG A 149 5.00 3.48 8.54
C ARG A 149 6.38 3.43 9.18
N ILE A 150 7.45 3.58 8.38
CA ILE A 150 8.83 3.33 8.82
C ILE A 150 9.82 4.44 8.49
N GLY A 151 9.42 5.39 7.66
CA GLY A 151 10.30 6.45 7.15
C GLY A 151 10.76 7.42 8.23
N ARG A 152 11.88 8.08 7.96
CA ARG A 152 12.37 9.22 8.74
C ARG A 152 11.54 10.46 8.39
N ILE A 153 11.62 11.51 9.18
CA ILE A 153 10.81 12.73 9.03
C ILE A 153 10.79 13.25 7.58
N ARG A 154 11.96 13.46 6.97
CA ARG A 154 12.05 13.97 5.57
C ARG A 154 11.47 12.99 4.53
N GLU A 155 11.63 11.69 4.77
CA GLU A 155 11.11 10.64 3.89
C GLU A 155 9.58 10.61 3.97
N VAL A 156 9.03 10.73 5.17
CA VAL A 156 7.58 10.79 5.43
C VAL A 156 6.98 12.03 4.77
N GLU A 157 7.55 13.23 4.98
CA GLU A 157 7.08 14.48 4.35
C GLU A 157 7.02 14.37 2.81
N LEU A 158 8.05 13.76 2.21
CA LEU A 158 8.08 13.53 0.77
C LEU A 158 7.00 12.52 0.33
N ALA A 159 6.86 11.42 1.08
CA ALA A 159 5.85 10.40 0.78
C ALA A 159 4.43 10.95 0.92
N GLU A 160 4.15 11.75 1.94
CA GLU A 160 2.86 12.44 2.12
C GLU A 160 2.53 13.32 0.93
N LYS A 161 3.48 14.15 0.48
CA LYS A 161 3.29 15.01 -0.68
C LYS A 161 2.94 14.22 -1.94
N ILE A 162 3.72 13.17 -2.25
CA ILE A 162 3.49 12.32 -3.42
C ILE A 162 2.15 11.57 -3.30
N LEU A 163 1.82 11.07 -2.11
CA LEU A 163 0.56 10.38 -1.85
C LEU A 163 -0.63 11.29 -2.07
N ILE A 164 -0.58 12.53 -1.57
CA ILE A 164 -1.65 13.53 -1.77
C ILE A 164 -1.83 13.82 -3.26
N GLU A 165 -0.75 14.06 -4.01
CA GLU A 165 -0.80 14.31 -5.45
C GLU A 165 -1.44 13.13 -6.19
N LYS A 166 -1.03 11.89 -5.87
CA LYS A 166 -1.62 10.68 -6.47
C LYS A 166 -3.10 10.51 -6.12
N LEU A 167 -3.47 10.66 -4.85
CA LEU A 167 -4.86 10.51 -4.43
C LEU A 167 -5.76 11.57 -5.06
N ASN A 168 -5.28 12.81 -5.23
CA ASN A 168 -6.01 13.86 -5.92
C ASN A 168 -6.32 13.50 -7.39
N SER A 169 -5.44 12.75 -8.07
CA SER A 169 -5.69 12.33 -9.45
C SER A 169 -6.87 11.36 -9.61
N TYR A 170 -7.32 10.74 -8.52
CA TYR A 170 -8.52 9.88 -8.48
C TYR A 170 -9.79 10.63 -8.06
N GLU A 171 -9.68 11.89 -7.64
CA GLU A 171 -10.83 12.76 -7.33
C GLU A 171 -11.55 13.12 -8.64
N LYS A 172 -12.80 12.65 -8.81
CA LYS A 172 -13.64 12.90 -9.98
C LYS A 172 -14.74 13.88 -9.64
#